data_ca85b2936acc556871dab46f7e8498fc
#
_entry.id   ca85b2936acc556871dab46f7e8498fc
#
_cell.length_a   1.000
_cell.length_b   1.000
_cell.length_c   1.000
_cell.angle_alpha   90.00
_cell.angle_beta   90.00
_cell.angle_gamma   90.00
#
_symmetry.space_group_name_H-M   'P 1'
#
loop_
_entity.id
_entity.type
_entity.pdbx_description
1 polymer ?
#
loop_
_entity_poly.entity_id
_entity_poly.type
_entity_poly.pdbx_seq_one_letter_code
_entity_poly.pdbx_strand_id
1 'polypeptide(L)'
;IVAVDVLTCSAGRQRRLRTGVHVALRAYHAMVHRLSETEARLADVVVQPDVTSCSVLNFRDASRLIAAGEEAMRALIPHVRAVLADRLAGAADPRR
;
A
#
# COMPACT_ATOMS: atom_id res chain seq x y z
N ILE A 1 0.10 -12.59 -7.08
CA ILE A 1 0.62 -11.93 -5.85
C ILE A 1 -0.25 -10.72 -5.55
N VAL A 2 -0.78 -10.64 -4.32
CA VAL A 2 -1.47 -9.44 -3.81
C VAL A 2 -0.52 -8.75 -2.84
N ALA A 3 -0.17 -7.50 -3.13
CA ALA A 3 0.63 -6.67 -2.25
C ALA A 3 -0.25 -5.67 -1.50
N VAL A 4 0.10 -5.37 -0.26
CA VAL A 4 -0.56 -4.32 0.52
C VAL A 4 0.46 -3.24 0.83
N ASP A 5 0.27 -2.06 0.27
CA ASP A 5 1.15 -0.91 0.49
C ASP A 5 0.53 0.01 1.54
N VAL A 6 1.10 0.01 2.72
CA VAL A 6 0.70 0.87 3.86
C VAL A 6 1.62 2.08 4.03
N LEU A 7 2.59 2.26 3.12
CA LEU A 7 3.61 3.31 3.22
C LEU A 7 3.17 4.64 2.60
N THR A 8 1.99 4.72 2.00
CA THR A 8 1.39 5.96 1.50
C THR A 8 1.11 6.99 2.59
N CYS A 9 1.75 6.80 3.74
CA CYS A 9 1.64 7.67 4.89
C CYS A 9 2.24 9.04 4.60
N SER A 10 1.40 10.05 4.48
CA SER A 10 1.72 11.45 4.80
C SER A 10 2.67 12.23 3.89
N ALA A 11 2.49 12.20 2.57
CA ALA A 11 2.98 13.32 1.75
C ALA A 11 2.21 14.65 2.02
N GLY A 12 1.07 14.56 2.74
CA GLY A 12 0.09 15.66 2.83
C GLY A 12 0.28 16.70 3.93
N ARG A 13 1.04 16.47 4.97
CA ARG A 13 1.30 17.50 5.98
C ARG A 13 2.72 18.06 5.81
N GLN A 14 2.83 19.14 5.06
CA GLN A 14 4.01 20.03 5.04
C GLN A 14 4.25 20.64 6.45
N ARG A 15 4.71 19.83 7.38
CA ARG A 15 5.36 20.38 8.57
C ARG A 15 6.67 20.99 8.13
N ARG A 16 6.87 22.29 8.40
CA ARG A 16 8.12 22.98 8.12
C ARG A 16 9.28 22.17 8.69
N LEU A 17 10.24 21.84 7.83
CA LEU A 17 11.47 21.15 8.21
C LEU A 17 12.29 22.08 9.09
N ARG A 18 12.21 21.94 10.40
CA ARG A 18 12.88 22.84 11.35
C ARG A 18 14.20 22.27 11.88
N THR A 19 14.46 20.99 11.66
CA THR A 19 15.68 20.34 12.18
C THR A 19 16.23 19.33 11.17
N GLY A 20 17.54 19.05 11.24
CA GLY A 20 18.20 18.05 10.40
C GLY A 20 17.60 16.66 10.52
N VAL A 21 17.07 16.29 11.70
CA VAL A 21 16.38 15.02 11.94
C VAL A 21 15.12 14.90 11.08
N HIS A 22 14.35 15.99 10.94
CA HIS A 22 13.17 15.98 10.07
C HIS A 22 13.54 15.81 8.59
N VAL A 23 14.66 16.40 8.17
CA VAL A 23 15.16 16.24 6.80
C VAL A 23 15.58 14.79 6.55
N ALA A 24 16.35 14.21 7.47
CA ALA A 24 16.78 12.81 7.37
C ALA A 24 15.59 11.83 7.34
N LEU A 25 14.61 12.05 8.20
CA LEU A 25 13.40 11.21 8.24
C LEU A 25 12.61 11.32 6.92
N ARG A 26 12.50 12.51 6.34
CA ARG A 26 11.84 12.67 5.04
C ARG A 26 12.61 12.01 3.89
N ALA A 27 13.95 12.11 3.90
CA ALA A 27 14.77 11.41 2.92
C ALA A 27 14.59 9.89 3.03
N TYR A 28 14.59 9.36 4.25
CA TYR A 28 14.30 7.96 4.50
C TYR A 28 12.92 7.54 3.97
N HIS A 29 11.87 8.30 4.28
CA HIS A 29 10.52 8.01 3.77
C HIS A 29 10.46 8.05 2.25
N ALA A 30 11.13 9.00 1.61
CA ALA A 30 11.18 9.08 0.15
C ALA A 30 11.88 7.85 -0.48
N MET A 31 12.96 7.37 0.13
CA MET A 31 13.66 6.16 -0.31
C MET A 31 12.78 4.92 -0.17
N VAL A 32 12.14 4.75 0.98
CA VAL A 32 11.26 3.60 1.25
C VAL A 32 10.07 3.62 0.30
N HIS A 33 9.48 4.78 0.03
CA HIS A 33 8.38 4.91 -0.92
C HIS A 33 8.80 4.50 -2.34
N ARG A 34 9.98 4.93 -2.80
CA ARG A 34 10.50 4.54 -4.12
C ARG A 34 10.76 3.03 -4.23
N LEU A 35 11.28 2.43 -3.16
CA LEU A 35 11.50 0.98 -3.12
C LEU A 35 10.16 0.23 -3.17
N SER A 36 9.20 0.66 -2.38
CA SER A 36 7.84 0.08 -2.36
C SER A 36 7.15 0.18 -3.73
N GLU A 37 7.24 1.32 -4.42
CA GLU A 37 6.71 1.47 -5.79
C GLU A 37 7.33 0.47 -6.77
N THR A 38 8.63 0.20 -6.64
CA THR A 38 9.33 -0.73 -7.52
C THR A 38 8.90 -2.17 -7.25
N GLU A 39 8.77 -2.55 -5.99
CA GLU A 39 8.32 -3.89 -5.59
C GLU A 39 6.83 -4.11 -5.88
N ALA A 40 6.01 -3.09 -5.73
CA ALA A 40 4.59 -3.14 -6.04
C ALA A 40 4.31 -3.49 -7.50
N ARG A 41 5.22 -3.13 -8.43
CA ARG A 41 5.12 -3.50 -9.86
C ARG A 41 5.24 -5.01 -10.11
N LEU A 42 5.76 -5.76 -9.16
CA LEU A 42 5.86 -7.23 -9.23
C LEU A 42 4.58 -7.93 -8.78
N ALA A 43 3.65 -7.20 -8.17
CA ALA A 43 2.38 -7.73 -7.73
C ALA A 43 1.32 -7.66 -8.84
N ASP A 44 0.44 -8.65 -8.87
CA ASP A 44 -0.71 -8.67 -9.77
C ASP A 44 -1.79 -7.67 -9.35
N VAL A 45 -1.92 -7.45 -8.04
CA VAL A 45 -2.85 -6.48 -7.44
C VAL A 45 -2.18 -5.77 -6.28
N VAL A 46 -2.31 -4.45 -6.21
CA VAL A 46 -1.79 -3.64 -5.10
C VAL A 46 -2.97 -3.01 -4.36
N VAL A 47 -3.03 -3.26 -3.05
CA VAL A 47 -4.03 -2.68 -2.14
C VAL A 47 -3.36 -1.51 -1.41
N GLN A 48 -3.95 -0.33 -1.49
CA GLN A 48 -3.46 0.87 -0.81
C GLN A 48 -4.54 1.43 0.12
N PRO A 49 -4.56 1.02 1.40
CA PRO A 49 -5.51 1.57 2.35
C PRO A 49 -5.18 3.04 2.65
N ASP A 50 -6.22 3.87 2.83
CA ASP A 50 -6.04 5.26 3.25
C ASP A 50 -5.69 5.34 4.73
N VAL A 51 -4.40 5.41 5.02
CA VAL A 51 -3.84 5.55 6.37
C VAL A 51 -3.30 6.96 6.64
N THR A 52 -3.57 7.93 5.77
CA THR A 52 -3.02 9.29 5.85
C THR A 52 -3.44 10.05 7.10
N SER A 53 -4.60 9.72 7.66
CA SER A 53 -5.15 10.35 8.87
C SER A 53 -4.60 9.75 10.17
N CYS A 54 -3.86 8.66 10.10
CA CYS A 54 -3.37 7.94 11.28
C CYS A 54 -1.90 8.27 11.57
N SER A 55 -1.54 8.28 12.84
CA SER A 55 -0.15 8.44 13.27
C SER A 55 0.48 7.07 13.48
N VAL A 56 1.67 6.85 12.94
CA VAL A 56 2.43 5.60 13.09
C VAL A 56 2.70 5.24 14.56
N LEU A 57 2.73 6.24 15.44
CA LEU A 57 3.00 6.06 16.86
C LEU A 57 1.74 6.01 17.74
N ASN A 58 0.55 6.17 17.14
CA ASN A 58 -0.70 6.20 17.89
C ASN A 58 -1.49 4.88 17.74
N PHE A 59 -1.23 3.93 18.60
CA PHE A 59 -1.92 2.63 18.60
C PHE A 59 -3.42 2.71 18.94
N ARG A 60 -3.93 3.86 19.39
CA ARG A 60 -5.37 4.06 19.62
C ARG A 60 -6.18 4.12 18.33
N ASP A 61 -5.52 4.35 17.21
CA ASP A 61 -6.16 4.40 15.88
C ASP A 61 -6.24 3.01 15.19
N ALA A 62 -5.89 1.93 15.90
CA ALA A 62 -5.84 0.58 15.32
C ALA A 62 -7.16 0.15 14.68
N SER A 63 -8.30 0.41 15.34
CA SER A 63 -9.63 0.07 14.78
C SER A 63 -9.92 0.81 13.47
N ARG A 64 -9.48 2.06 13.34
CA ARG A 64 -9.63 2.85 12.12
C ARG A 64 -8.73 2.33 11.00
N LEU A 65 -7.52 1.91 11.34
CA LEU A 65 -6.57 1.32 10.38
C LEU A 65 -7.10 -0.02 9.85
N ILE A 66 -7.66 -0.85 10.72
CA ILE A 66 -8.30 -2.12 10.33
C ILE A 66 -9.47 -1.85 9.37
N ALA A 67 -10.35 -0.92 9.72
CA ALA A 67 -11.50 -0.56 8.89
C ALA A 67 -11.06 -0.03 7.51
N ALA A 68 -10.03 0.82 7.45
CA ALA A 68 -9.48 1.33 6.19
C ALA A 68 -8.91 0.20 5.32
N GLY A 69 -8.21 -0.76 5.93
CA GLY A 69 -7.70 -1.94 5.24
C GLY A 69 -8.82 -2.82 4.67
N GLU A 70 -9.86 -3.08 5.47
CA GLU A 70 -11.02 -3.85 5.04
C GLU A 70 -11.76 -3.16 3.88
N GLU A 71 -11.97 -1.87 3.96
CA GLU A 71 -12.63 -1.10 2.91
C GLU A 71 -11.84 -1.13 1.61
N ALA A 72 -10.54 -0.86 1.68
CA ALA A 72 -9.66 -0.90 0.52
C ALA A 72 -9.65 -2.28 -0.15
N MET A 73 -9.56 -3.35 0.64
CA MET A 73 -9.58 -4.71 0.10
C MET A 73 -10.95 -5.07 -0.48
N ARG A 74 -12.05 -4.69 0.19
CA ARG A 74 -13.42 -4.96 -0.27
C ARG A 74 -13.69 -4.35 -1.63
N ALA A 75 -13.19 -3.14 -1.88
CA ALA A 75 -13.29 -2.47 -3.17
C ALA A 75 -12.55 -3.22 -4.29
N LEU A 76 -11.46 -3.92 -3.96
CA LEU A 76 -10.62 -4.64 -4.93
C LEU A 76 -10.97 -6.12 -5.11
N ILE A 77 -11.86 -6.70 -4.29
CA ILE A 77 -12.29 -8.11 -4.42
C ILE A 77 -12.72 -8.49 -5.84
N PRO A 78 -13.54 -7.68 -6.56
CA PRO A 78 -13.95 -8.04 -7.92
C PRO A 78 -12.73 -8.14 -8.86
N HIS A 79 -11.78 -7.22 -8.73
CA HIS A 79 -10.56 -7.21 -9.53
C HIS A 79 -9.65 -8.41 -9.21
N VAL A 80 -9.47 -8.72 -7.95
CA VAL A 80 -8.71 -9.92 -7.51
C VAL A 80 -9.31 -11.19 -8.08
N ARG A 81 -10.65 -11.32 -8.05
CA ARG A 81 -11.34 -12.47 -8.63
C ARG A 81 -11.13 -12.57 -10.14
N ALA A 82 -11.17 -11.46 -10.86
CA ALA A 82 -10.93 -11.42 -12.30
C ALA A 82 -9.51 -11.86 -12.65
N VAL A 83 -8.51 -11.33 -11.95
CA VAL A 83 -7.10 -11.71 -12.14
C VAL A 83 -6.87 -13.18 -11.82
N LEU A 84 -7.49 -13.69 -10.77
CA LEU A 84 -7.39 -15.12 -10.40
C LEU A 84 -8.02 -16.02 -11.46
N ALA A 85 -9.21 -15.65 -11.98
CA ALA A 85 -9.88 -16.42 -13.02
C ALA A 85 -9.04 -16.48 -14.31
N ASP A 86 -8.45 -15.37 -14.72
CA ASP A 86 -7.58 -15.30 -15.89
C ASP A 86 -6.33 -16.19 -15.73
N ARG A 87 -5.70 -16.15 -14.54
CA ARG A 87 -4.55 -17.00 -14.23
C ARG A 87 -4.90 -18.49 -14.24
N LEU A 88 -6.07 -18.86 -13.71
CA LEU A 88 -6.51 -20.25 -13.72
C LEU A 88 -6.85 -20.74 -15.14
N ALA A 89 -7.47 -19.88 -15.96
CA ALA A 89 -7.74 -20.19 -17.35
C ALA A 89 -6.45 -20.36 -18.17
N GLY A 90 -5.46 -19.50 -17.95
CA GLY A 90 -4.14 -19.59 -18.59
C GLY A 90 -3.33 -20.83 -18.15
N ALA A 91 -3.49 -21.26 -16.90
CA ALA A 91 -2.84 -22.48 -16.40
C ALA A 91 -3.49 -23.76 -16.92
N ALA A 92 -4.73 -23.71 -17.37
CA ALA A 92 -5.46 -24.86 -17.94
C ALA A 92 -5.20 -25.09 -19.43
N ASP A 93 -4.48 -24.17 -20.11
CA ASP A 93 -4.12 -24.35 -21.52
C ASP A 93 -2.79 -25.11 -21.66
N PRO A 94 -2.82 -26.40 -22.08
CA PRO A 94 -1.61 -27.21 -22.20
C PRO A 94 -0.72 -26.86 -23.40
N ARG A 95 -1.02 -25.77 -24.12
CA ARG A 95 -0.30 -25.35 -25.34
C ARG A 95 0.68 -24.19 -25.15
N ARG A 96 0.96 -23.79 -23.90
CA ARG A 96 2.00 -22.80 -23.57
C ARG A 96 3.16 -23.39 -22.81
#